data_298c6eae8a6a368b2e59b4e90fb41566
#
_entry.id   298c6eae8a6a368b2e59b4e90fb41566
#
_cell.length_a   1.000
_cell.length_b   1.000
_cell.length_c   1.000
_cell.angle_alpha   90.00
_cell.angle_beta   90.00
_cell.angle_gamma   90.00
#
_symmetry.space_group_name_H-M   'P 1'
#
loop_
_entity.id
_entity.type
_entity.pdbx_description
1 polymer ?
#
loop_
_entity_poly.entity_id
_entity_poly.type
_entity_poly.pdbx_seq_one_letter_code
_entity_poly.pdbx_strand_id
1 'polypeptide(L)'
;MEFDIDQLKKGSDFFYIDESGKDHRVTKEEAIFKIADRKYTVKVEGMEHLCPDSESVHCFFSPKGAASFPYHTDDVDLQIFCIEGIKEFDVDGVRHKLTQWQLVDVAKGVRHRGINNHCSITLSIQV
;
A
#
# COMPACT_ATOMS: atom_id res chain seq x y z
N MET A 1 -12.18 2.95 11.88
CA MET A 1 -11.63 1.59 12.03
C MET A 1 -10.18 1.71 12.48
N GLU A 2 -9.84 1.11 13.55
CA GLU A 2 -8.46 1.05 14.01
C GLU A 2 -7.78 -0.13 13.34
N PHE A 3 -6.66 0.10 12.64
CA PHE A 3 -5.92 -0.95 11.98
C PHE A 3 -4.87 -1.51 12.95
N ASP A 4 -4.91 -2.80 13.22
CA ASP A 4 -3.98 -3.45 14.14
C ASP A 4 -3.23 -4.62 13.47
N ILE A 5 -2.25 -5.15 14.19
CA ILE A 5 -1.39 -6.23 13.68
C ILE A 5 -2.18 -7.52 13.43
N ASP A 6 -3.31 -7.73 14.10
CA ASP A 6 -4.13 -8.92 13.91
C ASP A 6 -4.81 -8.91 12.53
N GLN A 7 -5.11 -7.74 11.99
CA GLN A 7 -5.62 -7.61 10.63
C GLN A 7 -4.55 -8.04 9.62
N LEU A 8 -3.30 -7.65 9.82
CA LEU A 8 -2.17 -8.04 8.97
C LEU A 8 -2.00 -9.57 8.94
N LYS A 9 -2.16 -10.23 10.07
CA LYS A 9 -2.00 -11.69 10.18
C LYS A 9 -3.02 -12.48 9.35
N LYS A 10 -4.10 -11.85 8.91
CA LYS A 10 -5.10 -12.46 8.04
C LYS A 10 -4.71 -12.42 6.57
N GLY A 11 -3.68 -11.68 6.22
CA GLY A 11 -3.16 -11.65 4.85
C GLY A 11 -2.54 -12.99 4.45
N SER A 12 -2.39 -13.20 3.14
CA SER A 12 -1.87 -14.46 2.58
C SER A 12 -0.42 -14.40 2.15
N ASP A 13 0.01 -13.26 1.64
CA ASP A 13 1.36 -13.09 1.08
C ASP A 13 1.97 -11.79 1.57
N PHE A 14 3.25 -11.84 1.90
CA PHE A 14 3.95 -10.74 2.56
C PHE A 14 5.21 -10.40 1.78
N PHE A 15 5.45 -9.09 1.59
CA PHE A 15 6.57 -8.59 0.82
C PHE A 15 7.16 -7.36 1.49
N TYR A 16 8.45 -7.13 1.31
CA TYR A 16 9.03 -5.81 1.52
C TYR A 16 9.52 -5.23 0.20
N ILE A 17 9.54 -3.92 0.08
CA ILE A 17 10.00 -3.22 -1.12
C ILE A 17 11.39 -2.68 -0.83
N ASP A 18 12.38 -3.09 -1.64
CA ASP A 18 13.76 -2.66 -1.47
C ASP A 18 14.00 -1.24 -1.98
N GLU A 19 15.22 -0.75 -1.82
CA GLU A 19 15.59 0.62 -2.17
C GLU A 19 15.47 0.92 -3.67
N SER A 20 15.48 -0.12 -4.52
CA SER A 20 15.28 0.03 -5.96
C SER A 20 13.80 -0.01 -6.36
N GLY A 21 12.89 -0.23 -5.41
CA GLY A 21 11.46 -0.33 -5.68
C GLY A 21 10.99 -1.73 -6.08
N LYS A 22 11.82 -2.75 -5.83
CA LYS A 22 11.50 -4.15 -6.13
C LYS A 22 10.95 -4.85 -4.88
N ASP A 23 9.87 -5.63 -5.03
CA ASP A 23 9.32 -6.40 -3.94
C ASP A 23 10.03 -7.75 -3.76
N HIS A 24 10.11 -8.19 -2.51
CA HIS A 24 10.69 -9.46 -2.10
C HIS A 24 9.72 -10.17 -1.16
N ARG A 25 9.40 -11.41 -1.48
CA ARG A 25 8.53 -12.24 -0.63
C ARG A 25 9.25 -12.58 0.67
N VAL A 26 8.54 -12.46 1.78
CA VAL A 26 9.04 -12.80 3.12
C VAL A 26 7.99 -13.59 3.88
N THR A 27 8.38 -14.14 5.03
CA THR A 27 7.42 -14.78 5.94
C THR A 27 6.60 -13.72 6.67
N LYS A 28 5.48 -14.12 7.24
CA LYS A 28 4.66 -13.24 8.07
C LYS A 28 5.47 -12.62 9.23
N GLU A 29 6.29 -13.42 9.88
CA GLU A 29 7.13 -12.99 11.00
C GLU A 29 8.16 -11.95 10.56
N GLU A 30 8.82 -12.17 9.41
CA GLU A 30 9.77 -11.20 8.83
C GLU A 30 9.08 -9.89 8.46
N ALA A 31 7.86 -9.97 7.91
CA ALA A 31 7.07 -8.77 7.58
C ALA A 31 6.78 -7.94 8.84
N ILE A 32 6.40 -8.58 9.93
CA ILE A 32 6.14 -7.92 11.21
C ILE A 32 7.39 -7.20 11.72
N PHE A 33 8.56 -7.86 11.66
CA PHE A 33 9.82 -7.25 12.05
C PHE A 33 10.17 -6.04 11.16
N LYS A 34 9.94 -6.14 9.85
CA LYS A 34 10.22 -5.04 8.92
C LYS A 34 9.30 -3.85 9.15
N ILE A 35 8.04 -4.07 9.53
CA ILE A 35 7.14 -2.99 9.93
C ILE A 35 7.67 -2.29 11.18
N ALA A 36 8.10 -3.06 12.18
CA ALA A 36 8.64 -2.51 13.43
C ALA A 36 9.94 -1.72 13.21
N ASP A 37 10.79 -2.16 12.29
CA ASP A 37 12.04 -1.48 11.93
C ASP A 37 11.83 -0.13 11.24
N ARG A 38 10.68 0.07 10.57
CA ARG A 38 10.33 1.30 9.86
C ARG A 38 11.34 1.75 8.80
N LYS A 39 12.00 0.80 8.13
CA LYS A 39 12.99 1.06 7.07
C LYS A 39 12.43 0.85 5.68
N TYR A 40 11.56 -0.14 5.53
CA TYR A 40 11.04 -0.56 4.24
C TYR A 40 9.53 -0.49 4.21
N THR A 41 8.99 -0.21 3.03
CA THR A 41 7.56 -0.42 2.79
C THR A 41 7.27 -1.91 2.81
N VAL A 42 6.22 -2.30 3.54
CA VAL A 42 5.75 -3.70 3.60
C VAL A 42 4.41 -3.78 2.90
N LYS A 43 4.29 -4.70 1.96
CA LYS A 43 3.05 -4.99 1.23
C LYS A 43 2.49 -6.32 1.72
N VAL A 44 1.20 -6.34 2.04
CA VAL A 44 0.48 -7.55 2.42
C VAL A 44 -0.66 -7.77 1.43
N GLU A 45 -0.68 -8.92 0.77
CA GLU A 45 -1.76 -9.34 -0.13
C GLU A 45 -2.76 -10.22 0.59
N GLY A 46 -3.94 -10.41 0.00
CA GLY A 46 -4.97 -11.26 0.59
C GLY A 46 -5.76 -10.59 1.71
N MET A 47 -5.94 -9.28 1.62
CA MET A 47 -6.64 -8.48 2.64
C MET A 47 -8.10 -8.18 2.27
N GLU A 48 -8.72 -9.02 1.45
CA GLU A 48 -10.09 -8.82 0.92
C GLU A 48 -11.15 -8.81 2.01
N HIS A 49 -10.86 -9.35 3.18
CA HIS A 49 -11.78 -9.28 4.33
C HIS A 49 -12.07 -7.84 4.78
N LEU A 50 -11.18 -6.89 4.43
CA LEU A 50 -11.38 -5.46 4.73
C LEU A 50 -12.35 -4.80 3.74
N CYS A 51 -12.46 -5.34 2.53
CA CYS A 51 -13.36 -4.87 1.47
C CYS A 51 -13.92 -6.08 0.71
N PRO A 52 -14.92 -6.80 1.28
CA PRO A 52 -15.36 -8.09 0.75
C PRO A 52 -15.91 -8.07 -0.68
N ASP A 53 -16.38 -6.91 -1.16
CA ASP A 53 -16.93 -6.77 -2.51
C ASP A 53 -15.85 -6.50 -3.57
N SER A 54 -14.58 -6.44 -3.18
CA SER A 54 -13.47 -6.13 -4.06
C SER A 54 -12.83 -7.39 -4.64
N GLU A 55 -12.24 -7.29 -5.83
CA GLU A 55 -11.52 -8.40 -6.47
C GLU A 55 -10.23 -8.74 -5.72
N SER A 56 -9.49 -7.72 -5.30
CA SER A 56 -8.32 -7.92 -4.45
C SER A 56 -8.04 -6.68 -3.60
N VAL A 57 -7.42 -6.89 -2.45
CA VAL A 57 -7.01 -5.82 -1.54
C VAL A 57 -5.59 -6.09 -1.07
N HIS A 58 -4.70 -5.12 -1.31
CA HIS A 58 -3.35 -5.11 -0.77
C HIS A 58 -3.25 -4.00 0.28
N CYS A 59 -2.52 -4.26 1.35
CA CYS A 59 -2.24 -3.28 2.39
C CYS A 59 -0.77 -2.89 2.34
N PHE A 60 -0.49 -1.58 2.43
CA PHE A 60 0.87 -1.06 2.44
C PHE A 60 1.14 -0.35 3.75
N PHE A 61 2.19 -0.77 4.43
CA PHE A 61 2.77 -0.09 5.60
C PHE A 61 3.98 0.68 5.09
N SER A 62 3.88 2.00 5.01
CA SER A 62 4.88 2.84 4.36
C SER A 62 5.50 3.82 5.35
N PRO A 63 6.72 3.55 5.84
CA PRO A 63 7.41 4.52 6.68
C PRO A 63 7.92 5.70 5.86
N LYS A 64 8.09 6.85 6.52
CA LYS A 64 8.63 8.05 5.90
C LYS A 64 10.00 7.78 5.29
N GLY A 65 10.17 8.15 4.02
CA GLY A 65 11.44 8.02 3.31
C GLY A 65 11.71 6.65 2.72
N ALA A 66 10.84 5.66 2.96
CA ALA A 66 11.00 4.34 2.37
C ALA A 66 10.71 4.36 0.88
N ALA A 67 11.37 3.46 0.15
CA ALA A 67 11.13 3.30 -1.29
C ALA A 67 9.71 2.80 -1.55
N SER A 68 9.18 3.19 -2.68
CA SER A 68 7.90 2.75 -3.21
C SER A 68 8.11 2.16 -4.60
N PHE A 69 7.09 1.55 -5.18
CA PHE A 69 7.16 1.12 -6.57
C PHE A 69 7.40 2.34 -7.46
N PRO A 70 8.21 2.20 -8.54
CA PRO A 70 8.37 3.27 -9.52
C PRO A 70 7.06 3.53 -10.25
N TYR A 71 7.02 4.58 -11.07
CA TYR A 71 5.87 4.82 -11.94
C TYR A 71 5.56 3.59 -12.76
N HIS A 72 4.29 3.19 -12.76
CA HIS A 72 3.81 2.02 -13.48
C HIS A 72 2.33 2.19 -13.83
N THR A 73 1.83 1.29 -14.65
CA THR A 73 0.41 1.16 -14.97
C THR A 73 -0.07 -0.21 -14.52
N ASP A 74 -1.34 -0.31 -14.18
CA ASP A 74 -1.99 -1.58 -13.90
C ASP A 74 -3.09 -1.85 -14.92
N ASP A 75 -3.38 -3.12 -15.14
CA ASP A 75 -4.39 -3.56 -16.11
C ASP A 75 -5.79 -3.69 -15.45
N VAL A 76 -6.01 -2.95 -14.39
CA VAL A 76 -7.26 -2.95 -13.62
C VAL A 76 -7.52 -1.56 -13.06
N ASP A 77 -8.75 -1.28 -12.71
CA ASP A 77 -9.12 -0.08 -11.96
C ASP A 77 -8.79 -0.26 -10.49
N LEU A 78 -8.18 0.75 -9.87
CA LEU A 78 -7.79 0.73 -8.47
C LEU A 78 -8.39 1.91 -7.72
N GLN A 79 -8.57 1.71 -6.41
CA GLN A 79 -8.76 2.78 -5.43
C GLN A 79 -7.62 2.71 -4.41
N ILE A 80 -6.99 3.84 -4.17
CA ILE A 80 -5.98 3.96 -3.12
C ILE A 80 -6.64 4.67 -1.93
N PHE A 81 -6.75 3.98 -0.82
CA PHE A 81 -7.47 4.43 0.36
C PHE A 81 -6.51 4.59 1.54
N CYS A 82 -6.44 5.79 2.12
CA CYS A 82 -5.58 6.06 3.27
C CYS A 82 -6.31 5.70 4.56
N ILE A 83 -5.77 4.72 5.29
CA ILE A 83 -6.32 4.30 6.59
C ILE A 83 -5.72 5.14 7.71
N GLU A 84 -4.41 5.41 7.64
CA GLU A 84 -3.68 6.07 8.71
C GLU A 84 -2.54 6.89 8.14
N GLY A 85 -2.25 8.03 8.77
CA GLY A 85 -1.18 8.93 8.35
C GLY A 85 -1.52 9.76 7.12
N ILE A 86 -0.50 10.08 6.34
CA ILE A 86 -0.62 10.91 5.13
C ILE A 86 0.06 10.20 3.98
N LYS A 87 -0.66 10.00 2.88
CA LYS A 87 -0.12 9.40 1.66
C LYS A 87 -0.16 10.39 0.51
N GLU A 88 0.98 10.68 -0.08
CA GLU A 88 1.04 11.38 -1.35
C GLU A 88 1.05 10.37 -2.48
N PHE A 89 0.33 10.67 -3.55
CA PHE A 89 0.14 9.73 -4.65
C PHE A 89 0.03 10.50 -5.96
N ASP A 90 0.88 10.16 -6.93
CA ASP A 90 0.84 10.76 -8.27
C ASP A 90 0.00 9.90 -9.20
N VAL A 91 -0.97 10.54 -9.83
CA VAL A 91 -1.81 9.92 -10.86
C VAL A 91 -1.72 10.78 -12.11
N ASP A 92 -1.12 10.23 -13.16
CA ASP A 92 -0.92 10.91 -14.45
C ASP A 92 -0.29 12.32 -14.28
N GLY A 93 0.71 12.43 -13.41
CA GLY A 93 1.43 13.66 -13.13
C GLY A 93 0.73 14.61 -12.16
N VAL A 94 -0.45 14.26 -11.65
CA VAL A 94 -1.16 15.05 -10.66
C VAL A 94 -0.92 14.49 -9.26
N ARG A 95 -0.39 15.32 -8.37
CA ARG A 95 -0.11 14.93 -6.98
C ARG A 95 -1.38 15.04 -6.14
N HIS A 96 -1.76 13.92 -5.53
CA HIS A 96 -2.82 13.84 -4.54
C HIS A 96 -2.23 13.66 -3.14
N LYS A 97 -2.77 14.36 -2.16
CA LYS A 97 -2.39 14.20 -0.75
C LYS A 97 -3.60 13.65 -0.01
N LEU A 98 -3.48 12.38 0.40
CA LEU A 98 -4.55 11.68 1.11
C LEU A 98 -4.28 11.72 2.60
N THR A 99 -5.26 12.19 3.37
CA THR A 99 -5.29 12.04 4.82
C THR A 99 -6.22 10.89 5.18
N GLN A 100 -6.36 10.59 6.47
CA GLN A 100 -7.16 9.46 6.93
C GLN A 100 -8.57 9.46 6.31
N TRP A 101 -8.99 8.32 5.80
CA TRP A 101 -10.28 8.03 5.18
C TRP A 101 -10.50 8.66 3.80
N GLN A 102 -9.47 9.25 3.20
CA GLN A 102 -9.53 9.74 1.84
C GLN A 102 -9.06 8.69 0.84
N LEU A 103 -9.59 8.75 -0.36
CA LEU A 103 -9.20 7.85 -1.43
C LEU A 103 -8.99 8.61 -2.75
N VAL A 104 -8.23 7.99 -3.66
CA VAL A 104 -8.10 8.43 -5.05
C VAL A 104 -8.36 7.25 -5.96
N ASP A 105 -9.11 7.50 -7.04
CA ASP A 105 -9.34 6.51 -8.08
C ASP A 105 -8.21 6.54 -9.10
N VAL A 106 -7.75 5.36 -9.51
CA VAL A 106 -6.73 5.19 -10.55
C VAL A 106 -7.32 4.29 -11.63
N ALA A 107 -7.66 4.86 -12.77
CA ALA A 107 -8.23 4.11 -13.86
C ALA A 107 -7.19 3.14 -14.47
N LYS A 108 -7.67 2.03 -15.01
CA LYS A 108 -6.88 1.06 -15.76
C LYS A 108 -5.99 1.78 -16.79
N GLY A 109 -4.72 1.43 -16.83
CA GLY A 109 -3.76 1.97 -17.78
C GLY A 109 -3.22 3.36 -17.45
N VAL A 110 -3.66 3.98 -16.38
CA VAL A 110 -3.17 5.29 -15.96
C VAL A 110 -1.89 5.15 -15.15
N ARG A 111 -0.87 5.92 -15.53
CA ARG A 111 0.43 5.89 -14.87
C ARG A 111 0.34 6.52 -13.48
N HIS A 112 0.91 5.84 -12.49
CA HIS A 112 0.83 6.27 -11.10
C HIS A 112 1.98 5.77 -10.25
N ARG A 113 2.20 6.39 -9.10
CA ARG A 113 3.08 5.88 -8.03
C ARG A 113 2.73 6.50 -6.69
N GLY A 114 3.03 5.77 -5.61
CA GLY A 114 3.00 6.29 -4.24
C GLY A 114 4.31 7.00 -3.88
N ILE A 115 4.22 7.96 -2.96
CA ILE A 115 5.37 8.73 -2.48
C ILE A 115 5.32 8.77 -0.96
N ASN A 116 6.43 8.41 -0.32
CA ASN A 116 6.52 8.26 1.12
C ASN A 116 7.22 9.44 1.80
N ASN A 117 6.62 10.62 1.71
CA ASN A 117 7.08 11.81 2.46
C ASN A 117 6.62 11.79 3.92
N HIS A 118 5.67 10.92 4.24
CA HIS A 118 5.10 10.74 5.57
C HIS A 118 4.87 9.25 5.82
N CYS A 119 4.75 8.87 7.08
CA CYS A 119 4.30 7.52 7.43
C CYS A 119 2.83 7.34 7.06
N SER A 120 2.47 6.19 6.51
CA SER A 120 1.09 5.89 6.15
C SER A 120 0.79 4.40 6.15
N ILE A 121 -0.49 4.09 6.32
CA ILE A 121 -1.05 2.76 6.04
C ILE A 121 -2.14 2.98 5.00
N THR A 122 -2.03 2.29 3.87
CA THR A 122 -2.97 2.44 2.75
C THR A 122 -3.46 1.08 2.27
N LEU A 123 -4.65 1.08 1.69
CA LEU A 123 -5.16 -0.06 0.94
C LEU A 123 -5.13 0.27 -0.54
N SER A 124 -4.68 -0.69 -1.34
CA SER A 124 -4.85 -0.69 -2.79
C SER A 124 -5.96 -1.68 -3.10
N ILE A 125 -7.09 -1.18 -3.57
CA ILE A 125 -8.31 -1.95 -3.75
C ILE A 125 -8.57 -2.09 -5.24
N GLN A 126 -8.59 -3.33 -5.73
CA GLN A 126 -9.00 -3.63 -7.09
C GLN A 126 -10.52 -3.73 -7.14
N VAL A 127 -11.12 -2.79 -7.80
CA VAL A 127 -12.58 -2.70 -7.92
C VAL A 127 -13.13 -3.46 -9.12
#